data_5385f8047e490c5ae8ab2afcc734d544
#
_entry.id   5385f8047e490c5ae8ab2afcc734d544
#
_cell.length_a   1.000
_cell.length_b   1.000
_cell.length_c   1.000
_cell.angle_alpha   90.00
_cell.angle_beta   90.00
_cell.angle_gamma   90.00
#
_symmetry.space_group_name_H-M   'P 1'
#
loop_
_entity.id
_entity.type
_entity.pdbx_description
1 polymer ?
#
loop_
_entity_poly.entity_id
_entity_poly.type
_entity_poly.pdbx_seq_one_letter_code
_entity_poly.pdbx_strand_id
1 'polypeptide(L)'
;GVGWVYQYVVLGAQRSLAYLRAIQDWFVRYQLTKAQGVSEVASIGGFVKTYQVTVDPQKLQAYGVPLRQVSDVVRMSNQDVGGRVVEMAETEYIIRGRGYLRGTGDLENLVIKSMAGTPVFLRDIARVELVPDERRGIAELNGEGEVVGGIVVARYGQNALDVIHNLQLKIDEISSGLPEGVSLQAVYDRSDLIHRAIETLRRTLIEESIIVALVCVVFLLHARSALVAIIMLPIGVMIAFIAMRVLGLNSNIMSLGGIAIAIGAMVDAAIVMIENAHKHLERLKPEESRLDAIIASCREVGPALFFSLLIITVSFLPVFTLESQEGRMFQPLAFTKTFAMAGAAILSITLVPVLMLLFIRGNIPSEMKNPIVRGLIWVYHPIIEWVLRWKKLTIALAVIVLAVSAYPAMRLGSEFMPVLNEGTLLYMPSTLPSISVTKAAELLQIQDRILKTFPEVESVFGKAGRANTATDPAPLEMAETVINLKPEKEWRSGMTTDKLIAEMDQAMQIPGVSNAWTMPIKARTD
;
A
#
# COMPACT_ATOMS: atom_id res chain seq x y z
N GLY A 1 8.81 3.25 -4.62
CA GLY A 1 8.51 3.10 -6.03
C GLY A 1 7.43 4.05 -6.48
N VAL A 2 7.53 4.54 -7.68
CA VAL A 2 6.44 5.28 -8.32
C VAL A 2 5.32 4.29 -8.57
N GLY A 3 4.23 4.41 -7.83
CA GLY A 3 3.08 3.52 -7.96
C GLY A 3 1.78 4.27 -7.74
N TRP A 4 0.72 3.80 -8.35
CA TRP A 4 -0.60 4.28 -8.03
C TRP A 4 -0.93 3.87 -6.58
N VAL A 5 -1.49 4.82 -5.83
CA VAL A 5 -1.81 4.65 -4.41
C VAL A 5 -3.31 4.62 -4.15
N TYR A 6 -4.09 5.13 -5.11
CA TYR A 6 -5.53 5.23 -5.02
C TYR A 6 -6.16 5.17 -6.41
N GLN A 7 -7.30 4.49 -6.53
CA GLN A 7 -8.10 4.48 -7.75
C GLN A 7 -9.56 4.74 -7.39
N TYR A 8 -10.24 5.48 -8.23
CA TYR A 8 -11.65 5.81 -8.06
C TYR A 8 -12.39 5.78 -9.39
N VAL A 9 -13.70 5.67 -9.31
CA VAL A 9 -14.61 5.81 -10.44
C VAL A 9 -15.53 7.00 -10.26
N VAL A 10 -15.91 7.60 -11.37
CA VAL A 10 -16.88 8.69 -11.45
C VAL A 10 -18.21 8.06 -11.86
N LEU A 11 -19.13 7.98 -10.91
CA LEU A 11 -20.46 7.41 -11.12
C LEU A 11 -21.47 8.53 -11.37
N GLY A 12 -22.43 8.26 -12.24
CA GLY A 12 -23.50 9.20 -12.55
C GLY A 12 -24.68 8.48 -13.17
N ALA A 13 -25.73 8.24 -12.38
CA ALA A 13 -26.95 7.62 -12.91
C ALA A 13 -27.52 8.44 -14.07
N GLN A 14 -27.81 7.79 -15.19
CA GLN A 14 -28.37 8.39 -16.41
C GLN A 14 -27.47 9.41 -17.13
N ARG A 15 -26.18 9.51 -16.81
CA ARG A 15 -25.22 10.35 -17.52
C ARG A 15 -24.41 9.53 -18.52
N SER A 16 -24.13 10.12 -19.70
CA SER A 16 -23.29 9.46 -20.69
C SER A 16 -21.83 9.36 -20.24
N LEU A 17 -21.13 8.31 -20.66
CA LEU A 17 -19.69 8.15 -20.40
C LEU A 17 -18.85 9.35 -20.87
N ALA A 18 -19.26 9.97 -21.99
CA ALA A 18 -18.62 11.19 -22.50
C ALA A 18 -18.79 12.39 -21.56
N TYR A 19 -19.95 12.52 -20.90
CA TYR A 19 -20.18 13.55 -19.91
C TYR A 19 -19.36 13.34 -18.64
N LEU A 20 -19.37 12.11 -18.12
CA LEU A 20 -18.58 11.74 -16.95
C LEU A 20 -17.08 11.89 -17.22
N ARG A 21 -16.62 11.53 -18.44
CA ARG A 21 -15.24 11.74 -18.85
C ARG A 21 -14.86 13.21 -18.92
N ALA A 22 -15.75 14.08 -19.38
CA ALA A 22 -15.51 15.52 -19.38
C ALA A 22 -15.38 16.07 -17.94
N ILE A 23 -16.23 15.63 -17.01
CA ILE A 23 -16.11 16.00 -15.58
C ILE A 23 -14.77 15.52 -15.02
N GLN A 24 -14.39 14.27 -15.30
CA GLN A 24 -13.12 13.72 -14.88
C GLN A 24 -11.93 14.54 -15.39
N ASP A 25 -11.88 14.79 -16.69
CA ASP A 25 -10.73 15.44 -17.33
C ASP A 25 -10.61 16.93 -17.01
N TRP A 26 -11.73 17.65 -16.90
CA TRP A 26 -11.74 19.12 -16.79
C TRP A 26 -12.02 19.66 -15.39
N PHE A 27 -12.52 18.84 -14.47
CA PHE A 27 -12.79 19.25 -13.10
C PHE A 27 -12.07 18.36 -12.10
N VAL A 28 -12.42 17.07 -11.98
CA VAL A 28 -11.94 16.18 -10.92
C VAL A 28 -10.42 16.03 -10.97
N ARG A 29 -9.86 15.70 -12.12
CA ARG A 29 -8.43 15.52 -12.32
C ARG A 29 -7.62 16.74 -11.88
N TYR A 30 -8.03 17.93 -12.30
CA TYR A 30 -7.32 19.16 -11.95
C TYR A 30 -7.39 19.49 -10.46
N GLN A 31 -8.52 19.25 -9.83
CA GLN A 31 -8.68 19.52 -8.41
C GLN A 31 -7.87 18.51 -7.58
N LEU A 32 -7.94 17.23 -7.89
CA LEU A 32 -7.23 16.18 -7.15
C LEU A 32 -5.70 16.27 -7.34
N THR A 33 -5.22 16.72 -8.49
CA THR A 33 -3.78 16.95 -8.71
C THR A 33 -3.22 18.05 -7.79
N LYS A 34 -4.07 18.94 -7.24
CA LYS A 34 -3.65 19.96 -6.26
C LYS A 34 -3.46 19.39 -4.85
N ALA A 35 -3.93 18.19 -4.56
CA ALA A 35 -3.73 17.57 -3.27
C ALA A 35 -2.22 17.37 -3.00
N GLN A 36 -1.80 17.69 -1.78
CA GLN A 36 -0.39 17.64 -1.41
C GLN A 36 0.17 16.22 -1.54
N GLY A 37 1.28 16.09 -2.26
CA GLY A 37 1.95 14.81 -2.47
C GLY A 37 1.46 14.02 -3.69
N VAL A 38 0.41 14.46 -4.38
CA VAL A 38 -0.04 13.89 -5.65
C VAL A 38 0.89 14.36 -6.78
N SER A 39 1.38 13.40 -7.57
CA SER A 39 2.17 13.68 -8.78
C SER A 39 1.29 13.87 -9.99
N GLU A 40 0.33 12.98 -10.16
CA GLU A 40 -0.52 12.90 -11.35
C GLU A 40 -1.84 12.22 -11.00
N VAL A 41 -2.89 12.59 -11.71
CA VAL A 41 -4.16 11.87 -11.75
C VAL A 41 -4.41 11.49 -13.23
N ALA A 42 -4.31 10.21 -13.53
CA ALA A 42 -4.49 9.68 -14.87
C ALA A 42 -5.94 9.23 -15.08
N SER A 43 -6.59 9.73 -16.13
CA SER A 43 -7.95 9.32 -16.47
C SER A 43 -7.96 8.02 -17.25
N ILE A 44 -8.95 7.17 -17.00
CA ILE A 44 -9.17 5.91 -17.73
C ILE A 44 -10.68 5.69 -17.97
N GLY A 45 -11.01 4.93 -19.01
CA GLY A 45 -12.40 4.62 -19.35
C GLY A 45 -13.16 5.80 -19.93
N GLY A 46 -14.40 5.55 -20.30
CA GLY A 46 -15.22 6.51 -21.05
C GLY A 46 -14.59 6.92 -22.38
N PHE A 47 -15.02 8.02 -22.93
CA PHE A 47 -14.47 8.54 -24.17
C PHE A 47 -14.52 10.06 -24.24
N VAL A 48 -13.50 10.65 -24.85
CA VAL A 48 -13.42 12.07 -25.12
C VAL A 48 -14.26 12.39 -26.34
N LYS A 49 -15.08 13.45 -26.28
CA LYS A 49 -15.82 13.93 -27.44
C LYS A 49 -14.88 14.67 -28.39
N THR A 50 -14.95 14.34 -29.66
CA THR A 50 -14.23 15.06 -30.70
C THR A 50 -15.18 15.48 -31.81
N TYR A 51 -14.88 16.61 -32.45
CA TYR A 51 -15.56 17.06 -33.64
C TYR A 51 -14.91 16.37 -34.85
N GLN A 52 -15.67 15.51 -35.51
CA GLN A 52 -15.23 14.83 -36.73
C GLN A 52 -15.79 15.52 -37.92
N VAL A 53 -14.94 15.91 -38.86
CA VAL A 53 -15.29 16.46 -40.15
C VAL A 53 -15.02 15.40 -41.20
N THR A 54 -16.08 14.76 -41.72
CA THR A 54 -15.98 13.73 -42.75
C THR A 54 -16.30 14.38 -44.11
N VAL A 55 -15.26 14.61 -44.92
CA VAL A 55 -15.39 15.23 -46.22
C VAL A 55 -15.91 14.23 -47.26
N ASP A 56 -16.72 14.71 -48.20
CA ASP A 56 -17.19 13.98 -49.37
C ASP A 56 -16.27 14.23 -50.56
N PRO A 57 -15.50 13.24 -51.05
CA PRO A 57 -14.55 13.43 -52.16
C PRO A 57 -15.20 13.91 -53.44
N GLN A 58 -16.42 13.45 -53.73
CA GLN A 58 -17.15 13.87 -54.95
C GLN A 58 -17.57 15.33 -54.88
N LYS A 59 -18.03 15.78 -53.72
CA LYS A 59 -18.38 17.18 -53.50
C LYS A 59 -17.14 18.07 -53.50
N LEU A 60 -16.02 17.60 -52.91
CA LEU A 60 -14.76 18.34 -52.97
C LEU A 60 -14.34 18.59 -54.45
N GLN A 61 -14.46 17.56 -55.29
CA GLN A 61 -14.13 17.66 -56.69
C GLN A 61 -15.12 18.57 -57.45
N ALA A 62 -16.42 18.44 -57.19
CA ALA A 62 -17.45 19.28 -57.81
C ALA A 62 -17.29 20.76 -57.50
N TYR A 63 -16.98 21.11 -56.25
CA TYR A 63 -16.72 22.48 -55.82
C TYR A 63 -15.28 22.96 -56.06
N GLY A 64 -14.38 22.10 -56.54
CA GLY A 64 -12.96 22.41 -56.76
C GLY A 64 -12.26 22.88 -55.51
N VAL A 65 -12.50 22.16 -54.35
CA VAL A 65 -11.94 22.45 -53.05
C VAL A 65 -10.90 21.38 -52.71
N PRO A 66 -9.61 21.73 -52.53
CA PRO A 66 -8.63 20.78 -52.09
C PRO A 66 -8.79 20.49 -50.58
N LEU A 67 -8.54 19.25 -50.16
CA LEU A 67 -8.64 18.80 -48.75
C LEU A 67 -7.82 19.70 -47.82
N ARG A 68 -6.61 20.14 -48.24
CA ARG A 68 -5.76 21.04 -47.51
C ARG A 68 -6.47 22.35 -47.12
N GLN A 69 -7.24 22.92 -48.05
CA GLN A 69 -7.98 24.14 -47.81
C GLN A 69 -9.01 23.96 -46.70
N VAL A 70 -9.71 22.81 -46.68
CA VAL A 70 -10.64 22.45 -45.60
C VAL A 70 -9.93 22.40 -44.26
N SER A 71 -8.77 21.68 -44.18
CA SER A 71 -7.97 21.58 -42.97
C SER A 71 -7.48 22.93 -42.47
N ASP A 72 -7.00 23.78 -43.39
CA ASP A 72 -6.51 25.12 -43.03
C ASP A 72 -7.61 26.02 -42.50
N VAL A 73 -8.79 26.02 -43.14
CA VAL A 73 -9.95 26.82 -42.67
C VAL A 73 -10.42 26.33 -41.29
N VAL A 74 -10.56 25.02 -41.07
CA VAL A 74 -10.96 24.48 -39.78
C VAL A 74 -9.95 24.86 -38.69
N ARG A 75 -8.66 24.78 -39.00
CA ARG A 75 -7.58 25.13 -38.05
C ARG A 75 -7.63 26.61 -37.68
N MET A 76 -7.87 27.50 -38.63
CA MET A 76 -7.92 28.96 -38.42
C MET A 76 -9.21 29.42 -37.77
N SER A 77 -10.28 28.66 -37.83
CA SER A 77 -11.60 29.08 -37.36
C SER A 77 -11.82 28.93 -35.84
N ASN A 78 -10.92 28.23 -35.11
CA ASN A 78 -11.07 27.98 -33.68
C ASN A 78 -10.04 28.78 -32.87
N GLN A 79 -10.12 30.13 -32.95
CA GLN A 79 -9.18 31.02 -32.28
C GLN A 79 -9.90 32.28 -31.74
N ASP A 80 -9.60 32.62 -30.49
CA ASP A 80 -9.89 33.94 -29.95
C ASP A 80 -8.74 34.89 -30.31
N VAL A 81 -9.06 36.08 -30.75
CA VAL A 81 -8.07 37.10 -31.10
C VAL A 81 -8.20 38.27 -30.13
N GLY A 82 -7.10 38.60 -29.44
CA GLY A 82 -6.98 39.82 -28.66
C GLY A 82 -6.90 41.03 -29.63
N GLY A 83 -7.84 41.98 -29.50
CA GLY A 83 -7.85 43.21 -30.25
C GLY A 83 -7.07 44.32 -29.55
N ARG A 84 -7.11 45.52 -30.16
CA ARG A 84 -6.58 46.74 -29.56
C ARG A 84 -7.52 47.26 -28.47
N VAL A 85 -7.03 48.19 -27.71
CA VAL A 85 -7.79 48.94 -26.73
C VAL A 85 -8.46 50.14 -27.44
N VAL A 86 -9.67 50.44 -27.03
CA VAL A 86 -10.39 51.66 -27.44
C VAL A 86 -10.66 52.48 -26.19
N GLU A 87 -10.24 53.74 -26.21
CA GLU A 87 -10.58 54.69 -25.15
C GLU A 87 -11.87 55.41 -25.52
N MET A 88 -12.86 55.38 -24.65
CA MET A 88 -14.10 56.14 -24.77
C MET A 88 -14.51 56.69 -23.40
N ALA A 89 -14.74 58.00 -23.33
CA ALA A 89 -15.21 58.67 -22.11
C ALA A 89 -14.40 58.32 -20.85
N GLU A 90 -13.07 58.50 -20.90
CA GLU A 90 -12.12 58.23 -19.81
C GLU A 90 -12.01 56.75 -19.39
N THR A 91 -12.59 55.83 -20.17
CA THR A 91 -12.59 54.40 -19.91
C THR A 91 -11.93 53.63 -21.05
N GLU A 92 -11.06 52.70 -20.70
CA GLU A 92 -10.39 51.81 -21.63
C GLU A 92 -11.23 50.54 -21.85
N TYR A 93 -11.51 50.20 -23.09
CA TYR A 93 -12.24 49.03 -23.51
C TYR A 93 -11.32 48.10 -24.30
N ILE A 94 -11.23 46.85 -23.88
CA ILE A 94 -10.48 45.81 -24.59
C ILE A 94 -11.38 45.20 -25.65
N ILE A 95 -10.96 45.24 -26.92
CA ILE A 95 -11.64 44.53 -28.00
C ILE A 95 -11.18 43.09 -28.02
N ARG A 96 -12.12 42.16 -27.96
CA ARG A 96 -11.86 40.73 -28.06
C ARG A 96 -12.69 40.11 -29.19
N GLY A 97 -12.02 39.57 -30.19
CA GLY A 97 -12.66 38.73 -31.20
C GLY A 97 -12.93 37.34 -30.63
N ARG A 98 -14.17 36.98 -30.45
CA ARG A 98 -14.57 35.63 -29.99
C ARG A 98 -14.73 34.70 -31.18
N GLY A 99 -13.82 33.75 -31.34
CA GLY A 99 -13.80 32.78 -32.45
C GLY A 99 -13.75 31.32 -32.03
N TYR A 100 -13.85 31.01 -30.73
CA TYR A 100 -13.93 29.63 -30.31
C TYR A 100 -15.27 28.99 -30.70
N LEU A 101 -15.17 27.78 -31.27
CA LEU A 101 -16.32 27.00 -31.68
C LEU A 101 -17.10 26.51 -30.45
N ARG A 102 -18.43 26.59 -30.52
CA ARG A 102 -19.33 26.17 -29.42
C ARG A 102 -20.09 24.89 -29.73
N GLY A 103 -20.12 24.47 -31.00
CA GLY A 103 -20.84 23.30 -31.43
C GLY A 103 -20.60 22.98 -32.89
N THR A 104 -21.25 21.88 -33.35
CA THR A 104 -21.18 21.44 -34.75
C THR A 104 -21.68 22.48 -35.73
N GLY A 105 -22.71 23.24 -35.35
CA GLY A 105 -23.30 24.28 -36.22
C GLY A 105 -22.30 25.39 -36.57
N ASP A 106 -21.38 25.77 -35.65
CA ASP A 106 -20.35 26.77 -35.96
C ASP A 106 -19.37 26.22 -37.01
N LEU A 107 -18.99 24.95 -36.90
CA LEU A 107 -18.16 24.27 -37.90
C LEU A 107 -18.88 24.15 -39.24
N GLU A 108 -20.14 23.72 -39.27
CA GLU A 108 -20.95 23.55 -40.47
C GLU A 108 -21.06 24.85 -41.26
N ASN A 109 -21.12 26.00 -40.59
CA ASN A 109 -21.23 27.32 -41.18
C ASN A 109 -19.90 27.97 -41.56
N LEU A 110 -18.76 27.29 -41.43
CA LEU A 110 -17.50 27.79 -41.91
C LEU A 110 -17.50 27.96 -43.43
N VAL A 111 -17.13 29.14 -43.90
CA VAL A 111 -16.99 29.45 -45.33
C VAL A 111 -15.63 28.89 -45.79
N ILE A 112 -15.67 27.89 -46.66
CA ILE A 112 -14.46 27.27 -47.23
C ILE A 112 -13.94 28.04 -48.43
N LYS A 113 -14.88 28.52 -49.28
CA LYS A 113 -14.59 29.19 -50.54
C LYS A 113 -15.75 30.07 -50.94
N SER A 114 -15.51 31.11 -51.72
CA SER A 114 -16.56 31.86 -52.43
C SER A 114 -16.47 31.56 -53.92
N MET A 115 -17.61 31.21 -54.53
CA MET A 115 -17.73 30.95 -55.95
C MET A 115 -18.73 31.97 -56.57
N ALA A 116 -18.24 32.85 -57.41
CA ALA A 116 -19.07 33.91 -58.04
C ALA A 116 -19.96 34.67 -57.03
N GLY A 117 -19.43 35.01 -55.84
CA GLY A 117 -20.16 35.69 -54.79
C GLY A 117 -21.02 34.79 -53.85
N THR A 118 -21.16 33.52 -54.16
CA THR A 118 -21.91 32.54 -53.34
C THR A 118 -20.94 31.78 -52.43
N PRO A 119 -21.12 31.81 -51.10
CA PRO A 119 -20.26 31.08 -50.20
C PRO A 119 -20.52 29.56 -50.26
N VAL A 120 -19.48 28.78 -50.28
CA VAL A 120 -19.50 27.33 -50.09
C VAL A 120 -19.15 27.04 -48.64
N PHE A 121 -20.10 26.49 -47.90
CA PHE A 121 -19.94 26.19 -46.49
C PHE A 121 -19.37 24.80 -46.28
N LEU A 122 -18.82 24.54 -45.11
CA LEU A 122 -18.29 23.19 -44.74
C LEU A 122 -19.40 22.13 -44.86
N ARG A 123 -20.65 22.43 -44.44
CA ARG A 123 -21.81 21.51 -44.56
C ARG A 123 -22.13 21.11 -46.01
N ASP A 124 -21.73 21.89 -46.98
CA ASP A 124 -21.98 21.57 -48.37
C ASP A 124 -21.08 20.49 -48.91
N ILE A 125 -19.88 20.33 -48.31
CA ILE A 125 -18.81 19.41 -48.75
C ILE A 125 -18.43 18.36 -47.71
N ALA A 126 -18.92 18.48 -46.49
CA ALA A 126 -18.59 17.60 -45.39
C ALA A 126 -19.77 17.37 -44.44
N ARG A 127 -19.70 16.33 -43.67
CA ARG A 127 -20.57 16.05 -42.51
C ARG A 127 -19.80 16.32 -41.24
N VAL A 128 -20.38 17.04 -40.30
CA VAL A 128 -19.77 17.39 -39.00
C VAL A 128 -20.55 16.68 -37.90
N GLU A 129 -19.87 15.88 -37.12
CA GLU A 129 -20.48 15.10 -36.05
C GLU A 129 -19.63 15.13 -34.77
N LEU A 130 -20.28 14.98 -33.61
CA LEU A 130 -19.62 14.68 -32.37
C LEU A 130 -19.48 13.15 -32.25
N VAL A 131 -18.25 12.68 -32.22
CA VAL A 131 -17.92 11.27 -32.13
C VAL A 131 -16.95 11.01 -30.99
N PRO A 132 -16.84 9.76 -30.50
CA PRO A 132 -15.76 9.40 -29.59
C PRO A 132 -14.39 9.55 -30.27
N ASP A 133 -13.42 10.10 -29.55
CA ASP A 133 -12.01 10.05 -29.95
C ASP A 133 -11.47 8.63 -29.90
N GLU A 134 -10.30 8.40 -30.49
CA GLU A 134 -9.64 7.09 -30.47
C GLU A 134 -9.45 6.58 -29.03
N ARG A 135 -10.03 5.42 -28.72
CA ARG A 135 -9.98 4.84 -27.37
C ARG A 135 -8.81 3.88 -27.25
N ARG A 136 -7.96 4.14 -26.23
CA ARG A 136 -6.80 3.30 -25.92
C ARG A 136 -6.88 2.65 -24.55
N GLY A 137 -7.91 2.96 -23.79
CA GLY A 137 -8.15 2.40 -22.47
C GLY A 137 -9.64 2.37 -22.14
N ILE A 138 -10.05 1.30 -21.50
CA ILE A 138 -11.41 1.06 -21.02
C ILE A 138 -11.36 0.72 -19.54
N ALA A 139 -12.44 1.02 -18.84
CA ALA A 139 -12.61 0.66 -17.43
C ALA A 139 -14.03 0.13 -17.22
N GLU A 140 -14.15 -0.81 -16.29
CA GLU A 140 -15.38 -1.51 -16.00
C GLU A 140 -15.52 -1.68 -14.48
N LEU A 141 -16.76 -1.74 -13.97
CA LEU A 141 -17.05 -1.92 -12.56
C LEU A 141 -18.08 -3.04 -12.35
N ASN A 142 -17.72 -4.06 -11.59
CA ASN A 142 -18.57 -5.17 -11.13
C ASN A 142 -19.26 -6.01 -12.23
N GLY A 143 -18.85 -5.90 -13.49
CA GLY A 143 -19.54 -6.51 -14.61
C GLY A 143 -20.84 -5.81 -15.03
N GLU A 144 -21.09 -4.60 -14.50
CA GLU A 144 -22.32 -3.83 -14.76
C GLU A 144 -22.21 -2.94 -15.99
N GLY A 145 -21.01 -2.62 -16.42
CA GLY A 145 -20.75 -1.83 -17.61
C GLY A 145 -19.53 -0.90 -17.49
N GLU A 146 -19.24 -0.24 -18.60
CA GLU A 146 -18.12 0.70 -18.66
C GLU A 146 -18.31 1.89 -17.70
N VAL A 147 -17.21 2.29 -17.07
CA VAL A 147 -17.14 3.43 -16.18
C VAL A 147 -16.00 4.38 -16.57
N VAL A 148 -16.01 5.55 -15.99
CA VAL A 148 -14.90 6.51 -16.04
C VAL A 148 -14.16 6.45 -14.72
N GLY A 149 -12.84 6.33 -14.73
CA GLY A 149 -12.04 6.27 -13.53
C GLY A 149 -10.85 7.24 -13.54
N GLY A 150 -10.25 7.36 -12.38
CA GLY A 150 -9.01 8.08 -12.16
C GLY A 150 -8.02 7.25 -11.35
N ILE A 151 -6.76 7.28 -11.76
CA ILE A 151 -5.65 6.60 -11.11
C ILE A 151 -4.74 7.68 -10.52
N VAL A 152 -4.55 7.67 -9.20
CA VAL A 152 -3.76 8.67 -8.49
C VAL A 152 -2.36 8.13 -8.22
N VAL A 153 -1.36 8.86 -8.66
CA VAL A 153 0.06 8.54 -8.50
C VAL A 153 0.69 9.48 -7.48
N ALA A 154 1.31 8.92 -6.43
CA ALA A 154 2.03 9.71 -5.44
C ALA A 154 3.39 10.17 -5.98
N ARG A 155 3.87 11.32 -5.51
CA ARG A 155 5.24 11.79 -5.79
C ARG A 155 6.26 10.87 -5.14
N TYR A 156 7.39 10.71 -5.79
CA TYR A 156 8.50 9.92 -5.24
C TYR A 156 8.93 10.47 -3.87
N GLY A 157 9.15 9.56 -2.92
CA GLY A 157 9.60 9.90 -1.56
C GLY A 157 8.51 10.41 -0.60
N GLN A 158 7.26 10.59 -1.07
CA GLN A 158 6.15 10.97 -0.19
C GLN A 158 5.60 9.76 0.58
N ASN A 159 5.06 10.03 1.76
CA ASN A 159 4.33 9.03 2.54
C ASN A 159 2.98 8.75 1.88
N ALA A 160 2.72 7.49 1.51
CA ALA A 160 1.48 7.12 0.81
C ALA A 160 0.22 7.40 1.66
N LEU A 161 0.29 7.18 2.98
CA LEU A 161 -0.85 7.42 3.89
C LEU A 161 -1.22 8.92 3.94
N ASP A 162 -0.21 9.80 4.06
CA ASP A 162 -0.43 11.24 4.06
C ASP A 162 -1.01 11.73 2.73
N VAL A 163 -0.49 11.19 1.60
CA VAL A 163 -1.00 11.53 0.27
C VAL A 163 -2.45 11.10 0.11
N ILE A 164 -2.81 9.89 0.54
CA ILE A 164 -4.19 9.39 0.47
C ILE A 164 -5.11 10.20 1.36
N HIS A 165 -4.67 10.54 2.58
CA HIS A 165 -5.45 11.39 3.48
C HIS A 165 -5.72 12.78 2.87
N ASN A 166 -4.68 13.44 2.33
CA ASN A 166 -4.85 14.73 1.66
C ASN A 166 -5.76 14.63 0.42
N LEU A 167 -5.68 13.49 -0.29
CA LEU A 167 -6.55 13.21 -1.43
C LEU A 167 -8.01 13.05 -1.00
N GLN A 168 -8.28 12.30 0.08
CA GLN A 168 -9.63 12.10 0.61
C GLN A 168 -10.25 13.42 1.06
N LEU A 169 -9.50 14.26 1.80
CA LEU A 169 -9.95 15.61 2.16
C LEU A 169 -10.29 16.44 0.92
N LYS A 170 -9.50 16.30 -0.15
CA LYS A 170 -9.78 17.02 -1.41
C LYS A 170 -10.99 16.45 -2.15
N ILE A 171 -11.22 15.13 -2.10
CA ILE A 171 -12.43 14.50 -2.64
C ILE A 171 -13.68 15.03 -1.91
N ASP A 172 -13.63 15.11 -0.58
CA ASP A 172 -14.72 15.62 0.24
C ASP A 172 -15.02 17.09 -0.09
N GLU A 173 -13.98 17.93 -0.22
CA GLU A 173 -14.10 19.33 -0.60
C GLU A 173 -14.80 19.51 -1.95
N ILE A 174 -14.39 18.74 -2.98
CA ILE A 174 -14.93 18.89 -4.32
C ILE A 174 -16.28 18.19 -4.53
N SER A 175 -16.66 17.28 -3.64
CA SER A 175 -17.91 16.50 -3.75
C SER A 175 -19.15 17.40 -3.79
N SER A 176 -19.13 18.53 -3.05
CA SER A 176 -20.21 19.52 -3.07
C SER A 176 -20.30 20.32 -4.38
N GLY A 177 -19.22 20.37 -5.15
CA GLY A 177 -19.13 21.04 -6.46
C GLY A 177 -19.42 20.14 -7.65
N LEU A 178 -19.64 18.85 -7.43
CA LEU A 178 -20.02 17.93 -8.49
C LEU A 178 -21.48 18.16 -8.91
N PRO A 179 -21.83 17.94 -10.20
CA PRO A 179 -23.21 17.99 -10.65
C PRO A 179 -24.08 16.98 -9.90
N GLU A 180 -25.37 17.32 -9.74
CA GLU A 180 -26.35 16.45 -9.07
C GLU A 180 -26.38 15.04 -9.67
N GLY A 181 -26.31 14.03 -8.81
CA GLY A 181 -26.28 12.62 -9.19
C GLY A 181 -24.91 12.12 -9.66
N VAL A 182 -23.86 12.93 -9.58
CA VAL A 182 -22.46 12.50 -9.84
C VAL A 182 -21.72 12.31 -8.52
N SER A 183 -21.06 11.18 -8.37
CA SER A 183 -20.27 10.84 -7.17
C SER A 183 -18.93 10.21 -7.54
N LEU A 184 -17.99 10.28 -6.61
CA LEU A 184 -16.71 9.60 -6.69
C LEU A 184 -16.73 8.40 -5.73
N GLN A 185 -16.39 7.22 -6.22
CA GLN A 185 -16.30 6.00 -5.43
C GLN A 185 -14.88 5.44 -5.49
N ALA A 186 -14.27 5.19 -4.35
CA ALA A 186 -13.00 4.47 -4.27
C ALA A 186 -13.17 3.02 -4.75
N VAL A 187 -12.23 2.56 -5.56
CA VAL A 187 -12.15 1.16 -6.03
C VAL A 187 -10.82 0.50 -5.65
N TYR A 188 -9.84 1.28 -5.25
CA TYR A 188 -8.62 0.82 -4.61
C TYR A 188 -8.08 1.89 -3.67
N ASP A 189 -7.82 1.51 -2.42
CA ASP A 189 -7.22 2.38 -1.40
C ASP A 189 -6.06 1.62 -0.71
N ARG A 190 -4.85 2.11 -0.93
CA ARG A 190 -3.66 1.52 -0.32
C ARG A 190 -3.56 1.75 1.19
N SER A 191 -4.30 2.71 1.74
CA SER A 191 -4.30 3.00 3.17
C SER A 191 -4.80 1.82 4.01
N ASP A 192 -5.73 1.01 3.48
CA ASP A 192 -6.30 -0.15 4.17
C ASP A 192 -5.22 -1.17 4.57
N LEU A 193 -4.26 -1.42 3.68
CA LEU A 193 -3.14 -2.31 3.99
C LEU A 193 -2.25 -1.72 5.09
N ILE A 194 -1.97 -0.41 5.03
CA ILE A 194 -1.13 0.28 6.01
C ILE A 194 -1.81 0.25 7.39
N HIS A 195 -3.12 0.52 7.45
CA HIS A 195 -3.89 0.46 8.69
C HIS A 195 -3.90 -0.95 9.29
N ARG A 196 -4.09 -2.00 8.48
CA ARG A 196 -4.00 -3.39 8.94
C ARG A 196 -2.63 -3.72 9.51
N ALA A 197 -1.55 -3.26 8.88
CA ALA A 197 -0.19 -3.47 9.38
C ALA A 197 0.02 -2.78 10.74
N ILE A 198 -0.46 -1.54 10.92
CA ILE A 198 -0.39 -0.81 12.18
C ILE A 198 -1.21 -1.52 13.27
N GLU A 199 -2.43 -1.96 12.95
CA GLU A 199 -3.29 -2.67 13.91
C GLU A 199 -2.68 -4.03 14.31
N THR A 200 -2.07 -4.75 13.38
CA THR A 200 -1.33 -5.98 13.67
C THR A 200 -0.20 -5.71 14.67
N LEU A 201 0.60 -4.66 14.46
CA LEU A 201 1.66 -4.29 15.41
C LEU A 201 1.09 -3.95 16.79
N ARG A 202 0.03 -3.13 16.83
CA ARG A 202 -0.64 -2.77 18.09
C ARG A 202 -1.14 -4.00 18.84
N ARG A 203 -1.78 -4.93 18.13
CA ARG A 203 -2.28 -6.18 18.69
C ARG A 203 -1.13 -7.04 19.22
N THR A 204 -0.06 -7.20 18.44
CA THR A 204 1.13 -7.96 18.85
C THR A 204 1.75 -7.35 20.12
N LEU A 205 1.90 -6.03 20.20
CA LEU A 205 2.39 -5.36 21.42
C LEU A 205 1.54 -5.66 22.66
N ILE A 206 0.22 -5.63 22.50
CA ILE A 206 -0.71 -5.93 23.61
C ILE A 206 -0.62 -7.40 24.00
N GLU A 207 -0.67 -8.32 23.03
CA GLU A 207 -0.60 -9.76 23.26
C GLU A 207 0.72 -10.13 23.94
N GLU A 208 1.86 -9.62 23.47
CA GLU A 208 3.16 -9.87 24.10
C GLU A 208 3.24 -9.29 25.51
N SER A 209 2.72 -8.07 25.72
CA SER A 209 2.67 -7.50 27.06
C SER A 209 1.85 -8.34 28.05
N ILE A 210 0.72 -8.89 27.60
CA ILE A 210 -0.12 -9.77 28.41
C ILE A 210 0.60 -11.09 28.70
N ILE A 211 1.21 -11.71 27.69
CA ILE A 211 1.96 -12.97 27.85
C ILE A 211 3.13 -12.78 28.82
N VAL A 212 3.90 -11.69 28.66
CA VAL A 212 5.01 -11.35 29.56
C VAL A 212 4.52 -11.14 30.98
N ALA A 213 3.43 -10.37 31.16
CA ALA A 213 2.84 -10.18 32.49
C ALA A 213 2.43 -11.50 33.13
N LEU A 214 1.75 -12.38 32.36
CA LEU A 214 1.32 -13.69 32.82
C LEU A 214 2.52 -14.57 33.19
N VAL A 215 3.55 -14.64 32.35
CA VAL A 215 4.77 -15.40 32.62
C VAL A 215 5.46 -14.86 33.89
N CYS A 216 5.63 -13.55 34.01
CA CYS A 216 6.22 -12.96 35.21
C CYS A 216 5.41 -13.30 36.47
N VAL A 217 4.07 -13.21 36.40
CA VAL A 217 3.21 -13.55 37.56
C VAL A 217 3.30 -15.04 37.89
N VAL A 218 3.27 -15.92 36.90
CA VAL A 218 3.29 -17.37 37.08
C VAL A 218 4.65 -17.85 37.61
N PHE A 219 5.75 -17.35 37.09
CA PHE A 219 7.08 -17.82 37.47
C PHE A 219 7.65 -17.11 38.72
N LEU A 220 7.45 -15.80 38.83
CA LEU A 220 7.99 -15.02 39.94
C LEU A 220 7.01 -14.91 41.13
N LEU A 221 5.74 -15.33 40.96
CA LEU A 221 4.65 -15.18 41.95
C LEU A 221 4.53 -13.75 42.48
N HIS A 222 4.90 -12.74 41.66
CA HIS A 222 4.91 -11.33 42.04
C HIS A 222 4.43 -10.42 40.92
N ALA A 223 3.14 -10.06 40.93
CA ALA A 223 2.50 -9.29 39.86
C ALA A 223 3.13 -7.89 39.61
N ARG A 224 3.67 -7.24 40.66
CA ARG A 224 4.27 -5.90 40.52
C ARG A 224 5.58 -5.94 39.72
N SER A 225 6.29 -7.05 39.70
CA SER A 225 7.50 -7.20 38.90
C SER A 225 7.21 -7.20 37.41
N ALA A 226 6.03 -7.69 37.00
CA ALA A 226 5.60 -7.63 35.60
C ALA A 226 5.52 -6.20 35.08
N LEU A 227 5.17 -5.22 35.92
CA LEU A 227 5.08 -3.81 35.51
C LEU A 227 6.42 -3.25 35.01
N VAL A 228 7.54 -3.75 35.51
CA VAL A 228 8.87 -3.31 35.05
C VAL A 228 9.06 -3.67 33.56
N ALA A 229 8.78 -4.92 33.19
CA ALA A 229 8.88 -5.36 31.80
C ALA A 229 7.84 -4.68 30.90
N ILE A 230 6.58 -4.58 31.36
CA ILE A 230 5.49 -3.94 30.60
C ILE A 230 5.77 -2.47 30.31
N ILE A 231 6.35 -1.73 31.23
CA ILE A 231 6.69 -0.30 31.04
C ILE A 231 7.89 -0.13 30.13
N MET A 232 8.87 -1.04 30.21
CA MET A 232 10.07 -0.98 29.36
C MET A 232 9.75 -1.11 27.87
N LEU A 233 8.79 -1.97 27.52
CA LEU A 233 8.45 -2.27 26.12
C LEU A 233 8.02 -1.02 25.31
N PRO A 234 6.96 -0.29 25.71
CA PRO A 234 6.53 0.87 24.95
C PRO A 234 7.61 1.97 24.91
N ILE A 235 8.42 2.12 25.97
CA ILE A 235 9.49 3.11 25.99
C ILE A 235 10.59 2.73 24.99
N GLY A 236 10.98 1.46 24.92
CA GLY A 236 11.94 0.98 23.93
C GLY A 236 11.46 1.18 22.49
N VAL A 237 10.18 0.91 22.23
CA VAL A 237 9.55 1.17 20.93
C VAL A 237 9.53 2.67 20.60
N MET A 238 9.21 3.52 21.57
CA MET A 238 9.21 4.98 21.38
C MET A 238 10.62 5.53 21.09
N ILE A 239 11.67 4.98 21.69
CA ILE A 239 13.05 5.34 21.34
C ILE A 239 13.34 5.04 19.88
N ALA A 240 12.90 3.88 19.37
CA ALA A 240 13.06 3.55 17.96
C ALA A 240 12.30 4.53 17.04
N PHE A 241 11.07 4.92 17.39
CA PHE A 241 10.32 5.92 16.63
C PHE A 241 10.96 7.31 16.66
N ILE A 242 11.52 7.73 17.81
CA ILE A 242 12.27 8.99 17.91
C ILE A 242 13.49 8.96 16.99
N ALA A 243 14.27 7.87 17.02
CA ALA A 243 15.43 7.70 16.15
C ALA A 243 15.03 7.71 14.66
N MET A 244 13.96 7.02 14.29
CA MET A 244 13.41 7.06 12.93
C MET A 244 13.04 8.49 12.51
N ARG A 245 12.36 9.24 13.39
CA ARG A 245 11.97 10.63 13.11
C ARG A 245 13.17 11.54 12.88
N VAL A 246 14.21 11.41 13.71
CA VAL A 246 15.45 12.20 13.59
C VAL A 246 16.18 11.91 12.28
N LEU A 247 16.17 10.64 11.84
CA LEU A 247 16.83 10.19 10.61
C LEU A 247 15.94 10.33 9.37
N GLY A 248 14.71 10.85 9.48
CA GLY A 248 13.78 10.99 8.35
C GLY A 248 13.27 9.67 7.79
N LEU A 249 13.29 8.58 8.57
CA LEU A 249 12.81 7.27 8.15
C LEU A 249 11.30 7.17 8.33
N ASN A 250 10.59 6.77 7.28
CA ASN A 250 9.16 6.55 7.33
C ASN A 250 8.82 5.19 7.95
N SER A 251 7.71 5.16 8.70
CA SER A 251 7.13 3.91 9.18
C SER A 251 6.51 3.14 8.01
N ASN A 252 6.95 1.91 7.81
CA ASN A 252 6.43 0.99 6.81
C ASN A 252 6.34 -0.42 7.39
N ILE A 253 5.78 -1.39 6.63
CA ILE A 253 5.57 -2.76 7.08
C ILE A 253 6.89 -3.39 7.56
N MET A 254 7.99 -3.13 6.84
CA MET A 254 9.30 -3.69 7.20
C MET A 254 9.85 -3.07 8.49
N SER A 255 9.70 -1.75 8.67
CA SER A 255 10.13 -1.09 9.92
C SER A 255 9.29 -1.53 11.12
N LEU A 256 7.98 -1.73 10.94
CA LEU A 256 7.11 -2.27 11.98
C LEU A 256 7.47 -3.72 12.33
N GLY A 257 7.78 -4.54 11.32
CA GLY A 257 8.31 -5.89 11.52
C GLY A 257 9.62 -5.92 12.31
N GLY A 258 10.53 -4.97 12.04
CA GLY A 258 11.78 -4.80 12.81
C GLY A 258 11.54 -4.52 14.29
N ILE A 259 10.55 -3.68 14.60
CA ILE A 259 10.13 -3.41 15.98
C ILE A 259 9.55 -4.66 16.63
N ALA A 260 8.65 -5.39 15.96
CA ALA A 260 8.06 -6.62 16.49
C ALA A 260 9.13 -7.66 16.85
N ILE A 261 10.14 -7.85 16.00
CA ILE A 261 11.26 -8.75 16.29
C ILE A 261 12.10 -8.26 17.50
N ALA A 262 12.26 -6.94 17.66
CA ALA A 262 13.04 -6.38 18.76
C ALA A 262 12.36 -6.55 20.12
N ILE A 263 11.03 -6.56 20.17
CA ILE A 263 10.24 -6.64 21.40
C ILE A 263 10.59 -7.92 22.20
N GLY A 264 10.64 -9.08 21.57
CA GLY A 264 11.00 -10.33 22.22
C GLY A 264 12.36 -10.25 22.93
N ALA A 265 13.38 -9.73 22.26
CA ALA A 265 14.72 -9.59 22.84
C ALA A 265 14.79 -8.50 23.93
N MET A 266 13.97 -7.44 23.84
CA MET A 266 13.88 -6.42 24.89
C MET A 266 13.30 -6.97 26.19
N VAL A 267 12.29 -7.85 26.08
CA VAL A 267 11.64 -8.49 27.23
C VAL A 267 12.62 -9.34 28.01
N ASP A 268 13.43 -10.15 27.31
CA ASP A 268 14.40 -11.04 27.95
C ASP A 268 15.35 -10.29 28.88
N ALA A 269 15.86 -9.14 28.46
CA ALA A 269 16.74 -8.32 29.27
C ALA A 269 16.07 -7.84 30.58
N ALA A 270 14.80 -7.43 30.50
CA ALA A 270 14.05 -7.01 31.68
C ALA A 270 13.78 -8.20 32.62
N ILE A 271 13.38 -9.35 32.08
CA ILE A 271 13.05 -10.55 32.88
C ILE A 271 14.28 -11.04 33.63
N VAL A 272 15.44 -11.16 32.99
CA VAL A 272 16.68 -11.63 33.64
C VAL A 272 17.11 -10.69 34.76
N MET A 273 17.00 -9.35 34.57
CA MET A 273 17.27 -8.38 35.62
C MET A 273 16.32 -8.53 36.82
N ILE A 274 15.02 -8.70 36.55
CA ILE A 274 13.99 -8.87 37.57
C ILE A 274 14.23 -10.17 38.36
N GLU A 275 14.50 -11.26 37.66
CA GLU A 275 14.76 -12.56 38.28
C GLU A 275 15.98 -12.48 39.23
N ASN A 276 17.10 -11.90 38.77
CA ASN A 276 18.27 -11.75 39.60
C ASN A 276 18.02 -10.82 40.80
N ALA A 277 17.24 -9.74 40.60
CA ALA A 277 16.83 -8.87 41.72
C ALA A 277 15.98 -9.65 42.75
N HIS A 278 15.09 -10.52 42.31
CA HIS A 278 14.30 -11.41 43.19
C HIS A 278 15.22 -12.32 44.01
N LYS A 279 16.25 -12.94 43.41
CA LYS A 279 17.22 -13.81 44.11
C LYS A 279 17.98 -13.05 45.18
N HIS A 280 18.42 -11.83 44.91
CA HIS A 280 19.09 -11.00 45.88
C HIS A 280 18.15 -10.53 47.01
N LEU A 281 16.93 -10.15 46.70
CA LEU A 281 15.92 -9.71 47.65
C LEU A 281 15.36 -10.87 48.51
N GLU A 282 15.30 -12.10 48.00
CA GLU A 282 14.95 -13.30 48.77
C GLU A 282 15.98 -13.61 49.85
N ARG A 283 17.27 -13.35 49.58
CA ARG A 283 18.40 -13.61 50.48
C ARG A 283 18.75 -12.46 51.39
N LEU A 284 17.99 -11.35 51.30
CA LEU A 284 18.24 -10.11 52.04
C LEU A 284 18.13 -10.36 53.54
N LYS A 285 19.15 -9.98 54.29
CA LYS A 285 19.15 -10.02 55.76
C LYS A 285 18.39 -8.83 56.32
N PRO A 286 17.81 -8.91 57.52
CA PRO A 286 17.04 -7.83 58.13
C PRO A 286 17.81 -6.50 58.28
N GLU A 287 19.12 -6.55 58.31
CA GLU A 287 20.02 -5.38 58.47
C GLU A 287 20.47 -4.75 57.14
N GLU A 288 20.22 -5.42 56.01
CA GLU A 288 20.66 -4.97 54.69
C GLU A 288 19.61 -4.09 53.99
N SER A 289 20.08 -3.09 53.24
CA SER A 289 19.24 -2.18 52.48
C SER A 289 18.75 -2.85 51.18
N ARG A 290 17.47 -2.69 50.87
CA ARG A 290 16.90 -3.12 49.56
C ARG A 290 17.61 -2.45 48.40
N LEU A 291 18.02 -1.20 48.57
CA LEU A 291 18.74 -0.47 47.53
C LEU A 291 20.06 -1.16 47.21
N ASP A 292 20.81 -1.58 48.24
CA ASP A 292 22.09 -2.25 48.05
C ASP A 292 21.93 -3.63 47.41
N ALA A 293 20.88 -4.37 47.75
CA ALA A 293 20.56 -5.65 47.11
C ALA A 293 20.25 -5.49 45.62
N ILE A 294 19.45 -4.47 45.23
CA ILE A 294 19.16 -4.19 43.82
C ILE A 294 20.40 -3.71 43.08
N ILE A 295 21.24 -2.87 43.69
CA ILE A 295 22.53 -2.43 43.14
C ILE A 295 23.45 -3.64 42.92
N ALA A 296 23.54 -4.55 43.87
CA ALA A 296 24.35 -5.76 43.77
C ALA A 296 23.87 -6.64 42.63
N SER A 297 22.54 -6.88 42.53
CA SER A 297 21.93 -7.59 41.43
C SER A 297 22.23 -6.96 40.06
N CYS A 298 22.09 -5.65 39.93
CA CYS A 298 22.39 -4.93 38.70
C CYS A 298 23.89 -4.99 38.32
N ARG A 299 24.78 -4.96 39.29
CA ARG A 299 26.23 -5.09 39.05
C ARG A 299 26.61 -6.50 38.57
N GLU A 300 25.93 -7.52 39.04
CA GLU A 300 26.18 -8.91 38.68
C GLU A 300 25.76 -9.20 37.24
N VAL A 301 24.55 -8.85 36.84
CA VAL A 301 23.95 -9.25 35.56
C VAL A 301 23.97 -8.15 34.50
N GLY A 302 23.98 -6.88 34.94
CA GLY A 302 23.89 -5.73 34.04
C GLY A 302 24.93 -5.71 32.92
N PRO A 303 26.25 -5.91 33.22
CA PRO A 303 27.25 -5.95 32.15
C PRO A 303 27.03 -7.05 31.12
N ALA A 304 26.67 -8.26 31.58
CA ALA A 304 26.43 -9.39 30.70
C ALA A 304 25.23 -9.15 29.77
N LEU A 305 24.14 -8.57 30.30
CA LEU A 305 22.96 -8.22 29.53
C LEU A 305 23.25 -7.08 28.52
N PHE A 306 23.95 -6.05 28.96
CA PHE A 306 24.32 -4.95 28.08
C PHE A 306 25.15 -5.45 26.89
N PHE A 307 26.20 -6.24 27.15
CA PHE A 307 27.03 -6.77 26.07
C PHE A 307 26.27 -7.76 25.19
N SER A 308 25.36 -8.58 25.75
CA SER A 308 24.50 -9.47 24.98
C SER A 308 23.62 -8.68 24.00
N LEU A 309 22.92 -7.66 24.48
CA LEU A 309 22.10 -6.79 23.64
C LEU A 309 22.94 -6.01 22.59
N LEU A 310 24.13 -5.58 22.98
CA LEU A 310 25.06 -4.90 22.07
C LEU A 310 25.53 -5.85 20.97
N ILE A 311 25.87 -7.09 21.28
CA ILE A 311 26.27 -8.10 20.29
C ILE A 311 25.11 -8.38 19.31
N ILE A 312 23.87 -8.53 19.81
CA ILE A 312 22.69 -8.70 18.97
C ILE A 312 22.48 -7.48 18.08
N THR A 313 22.68 -6.27 18.60
CA THR A 313 22.61 -5.02 17.83
C THR A 313 23.64 -4.99 16.71
N VAL A 314 24.90 -5.30 17.03
CA VAL A 314 26.01 -5.32 16.07
C VAL A 314 25.86 -6.44 15.03
N SER A 315 25.26 -7.57 15.38
CA SER A 315 25.03 -8.70 14.45
C SER A 315 24.14 -8.33 13.25
N PHE A 316 23.39 -7.24 13.35
CA PHE A 316 22.57 -6.71 12.24
C PHE A 316 23.28 -5.73 11.33
N LEU A 317 24.50 -5.29 11.66
CA LEU A 317 25.29 -4.37 10.81
C LEU A 317 25.49 -4.88 9.38
N PRO A 318 25.69 -6.18 9.11
CA PRO A 318 25.82 -6.66 7.73
C PRO A 318 24.60 -6.39 6.85
N VAL A 319 23.39 -6.23 7.42
CA VAL A 319 22.18 -5.90 6.65
C VAL A 319 22.29 -4.51 6.00
N PHE A 320 23.07 -3.60 6.59
CA PHE A 320 23.29 -2.28 6.02
C PHE A 320 24.22 -2.25 4.80
N THR A 321 24.93 -3.35 4.54
CA THR A 321 25.76 -3.50 3.34
C THR A 321 25.00 -4.04 2.13
N LEU A 322 23.71 -4.40 2.32
CA LEU A 322 22.85 -4.82 1.22
C LEU A 322 22.60 -3.65 0.27
N GLU A 323 22.76 -3.91 -1.02
CA GLU A 323 22.60 -2.93 -2.09
C GLU A 323 21.30 -3.20 -2.87
N SER A 324 21.01 -2.32 -3.84
CA SER A 324 19.88 -2.47 -4.77
C SER A 324 18.51 -2.65 -4.10
N GLN A 325 17.75 -3.66 -4.49
CA GLN A 325 16.38 -3.90 -4.01
C GLN A 325 16.38 -4.47 -2.60
N GLU A 326 17.26 -5.41 -2.29
CA GLU A 326 17.38 -6.02 -0.97
C GLU A 326 17.70 -4.96 0.09
N GLY A 327 18.61 -4.04 -0.21
CA GLY A 327 18.94 -2.93 0.69
C GLY A 327 17.71 -2.06 0.99
N ARG A 328 16.96 -1.66 -0.04
CA ARG A 328 15.75 -0.84 0.14
C ARG A 328 14.66 -1.51 0.95
N MET A 329 14.57 -2.84 0.88
CA MET A 329 13.59 -3.61 1.63
C MET A 329 14.01 -3.85 3.08
N PHE A 330 15.24 -4.31 3.31
CA PHE A 330 15.68 -4.77 4.62
C PHE A 330 16.30 -3.67 5.49
N GLN A 331 16.83 -2.58 4.91
CA GLN A 331 17.36 -1.47 5.69
C GLN A 331 16.37 -0.86 6.69
N PRO A 332 15.08 -0.57 6.34
CA PRO A 332 14.13 -0.07 7.32
C PRO A 332 13.92 -1.02 8.51
N LEU A 333 13.88 -2.33 8.26
CA LEU A 333 13.78 -3.35 9.30
C LEU A 333 15.03 -3.36 10.18
N ALA A 334 16.22 -3.32 9.57
CA ALA A 334 17.49 -3.32 10.28
C ALA A 334 17.64 -2.06 11.15
N PHE A 335 17.32 -0.87 10.63
CA PHE A 335 17.38 0.37 11.39
C PHE A 335 16.47 0.32 12.62
N THR A 336 15.21 -0.04 12.45
CA THR A 336 14.24 -0.04 13.55
C THR A 336 14.57 -1.07 14.61
N LYS A 337 14.97 -2.28 14.21
CA LYS A 337 15.44 -3.29 15.15
C LYS A 337 16.69 -2.84 15.89
N THR A 338 17.69 -2.31 15.18
CA THR A 338 18.94 -1.85 15.77
C THR A 338 18.69 -0.72 16.79
N PHE A 339 17.86 0.26 16.47
CA PHE A 339 17.53 1.35 17.40
C PHE A 339 16.72 0.88 18.61
N ALA A 340 15.75 -0.02 18.40
CA ALA A 340 14.99 -0.60 19.52
C ALA A 340 15.91 -1.38 20.45
N MET A 341 16.83 -2.18 19.91
CA MET A 341 17.79 -2.97 20.70
C MET A 341 18.82 -2.09 21.42
N ALA A 342 19.35 -1.07 20.75
CA ALA A 342 20.23 -0.10 21.39
C ALA A 342 19.52 0.67 22.52
N GLY A 343 18.28 1.08 22.29
CA GLY A 343 17.40 1.66 23.30
C GLY A 343 17.20 0.73 24.49
N ALA A 344 16.90 -0.56 24.22
CA ALA A 344 16.73 -1.57 25.25
C ALA A 344 18.01 -1.78 26.08
N ALA A 345 19.19 -1.80 25.43
CA ALA A 345 20.47 -1.90 26.14
C ALA A 345 20.70 -0.72 27.11
N ILE A 346 20.38 0.50 26.67
CA ILE A 346 20.45 1.69 27.54
C ILE A 346 19.42 1.62 28.66
N LEU A 347 18.17 1.25 28.34
CA LEU A 347 17.10 1.14 29.34
C LEU A 347 17.38 0.07 30.39
N SER A 348 18.02 -1.04 30.01
CA SER A 348 18.34 -2.14 30.94
C SER A 348 19.29 -1.70 32.07
N ILE A 349 20.19 -0.77 31.78
CA ILE A 349 21.15 -0.27 32.79
C ILE A 349 20.71 1.05 33.48
N THR A 350 19.68 1.73 32.95
CA THR A 350 19.20 3.02 33.48
C THR A 350 17.80 2.90 34.08
N LEU A 351 16.81 2.65 33.29
CA LEU A 351 15.39 2.65 33.68
C LEU A 351 15.01 1.41 34.49
N VAL A 352 15.44 0.22 34.04
CA VAL A 352 15.05 -1.05 34.67
C VAL A 352 15.44 -1.10 36.14
N PRO A 353 16.69 -0.73 36.58
CA PRO A 353 17.04 -0.67 37.98
C PRO A 353 16.13 0.25 38.80
N VAL A 354 15.77 1.41 38.28
CA VAL A 354 14.86 2.36 38.94
C VAL A 354 13.44 1.78 39.07
N LEU A 355 12.92 1.19 38.01
CA LEU A 355 11.61 0.56 38.07
C LEU A 355 11.57 -0.63 39.03
N MET A 356 12.66 -1.41 39.10
CA MET A 356 12.77 -2.49 40.08
C MET A 356 12.71 -1.95 41.52
N LEU A 357 13.41 -0.85 41.82
CA LEU A 357 13.36 -0.23 43.15
C LEU A 357 11.96 0.27 43.49
N LEU A 358 11.22 0.80 42.52
CA LEU A 358 9.87 1.33 42.69
C LEU A 358 8.80 0.26 42.83
N PHE A 359 8.83 -0.76 41.96
CA PHE A 359 7.73 -1.73 41.84
C PHE A 359 7.98 -3.04 42.58
N ILE A 360 9.23 -3.53 42.69
CA ILE A 360 9.51 -4.76 43.42
C ILE A 360 9.49 -4.48 44.92
N ARG A 361 8.30 -4.44 45.50
CA ARG A 361 8.05 -4.18 46.92
C ARG A 361 7.18 -5.26 47.55
N GLY A 362 7.38 -5.51 48.84
CA GLY A 362 6.62 -6.51 49.59
C GLY A 362 7.41 -7.77 49.90
N ASN A 363 6.69 -8.84 50.25
CA ASN A 363 7.27 -10.15 50.52
C ASN A 363 7.51 -10.87 49.16
N ILE A 364 8.75 -11.19 48.89
CA ILE A 364 9.15 -11.89 47.65
C ILE A 364 9.16 -13.38 47.98
N PRO A 365 8.26 -14.18 47.36
CA PRO A 365 8.22 -15.62 47.59
C PRO A 365 9.47 -16.28 46.97
N SER A 366 10.02 -17.30 47.66
CA SER A 366 11.12 -18.10 47.13
C SER A 366 10.69 -18.84 45.86
N GLU A 367 11.58 -18.89 44.88
CA GLU A 367 11.37 -19.62 43.62
C GLU A 367 11.00 -21.10 43.87
N MET A 368 11.59 -21.71 44.90
CA MET A 368 11.33 -23.12 45.27
C MET A 368 9.92 -23.36 45.84
N LYS A 369 9.17 -22.30 46.20
CA LYS A 369 7.75 -22.42 46.58
C LYS A 369 6.83 -22.55 45.39
N ASN A 370 7.29 -22.16 44.20
CA ASN A 370 6.50 -22.26 42.98
C ASN A 370 6.43 -23.74 42.51
N PRO A 371 5.24 -24.38 42.45
CA PRO A 371 5.09 -25.75 42.03
C PRO A 371 5.50 -25.97 40.56
N ILE A 372 5.31 -24.95 39.69
CA ILE A 372 5.69 -25.03 38.27
C ILE A 372 7.20 -25.03 38.13
N VAL A 373 7.91 -24.14 38.84
CA VAL A 373 9.38 -24.12 38.84
C VAL A 373 9.95 -25.43 39.37
N ARG A 374 9.40 -25.96 40.46
CA ARG A 374 9.82 -27.28 40.97
C ARG A 374 9.61 -28.40 39.97
N GLY A 375 8.45 -28.40 39.32
CA GLY A 375 8.14 -29.42 38.28
C GLY A 375 9.13 -29.34 37.11
N LEU A 376 9.44 -28.14 36.65
CA LEU A 376 10.41 -27.91 35.58
C LEU A 376 11.82 -28.36 36.01
N ILE A 377 12.25 -27.99 37.23
CA ILE A 377 13.56 -28.43 37.78
C ILE A 377 13.60 -29.97 37.87
N TRP A 378 12.53 -30.60 38.33
CA TRP A 378 12.45 -32.06 38.43
C TRP A 378 12.61 -32.74 37.06
N VAL A 379 12.02 -32.20 36.01
CA VAL A 379 12.18 -32.72 34.64
C VAL A 379 13.58 -32.39 34.08
N TYR A 380 14.09 -31.18 34.34
CA TYR A 380 15.36 -30.72 33.75
C TYR A 380 16.58 -31.35 34.38
N HIS A 381 16.58 -31.60 35.70
CA HIS A 381 17.71 -32.14 36.45
C HIS A 381 18.25 -33.44 35.87
N PRO A 382 17.43 -34.48 35.63
CA PRO A 382 17.94 -35.73 35.05
C PRO A 382 18.44 -35.59 33.61
N ILE A 383 17.86 -34.62 32.84
CA ILE A 383 18.29 -34.37 31.47
C ILE A 383 19.70 -33.75 31.47
N ILE A 384 19.95 -32.74 32.33
CA ILE A 384 21.26 -32.09 32.37
C ILE A 384 22.35 -33.06 32.88
N GLU A 385 22.03 -33.88 33.88
CA GLU A 385 22.95 -34.93 34.37
C GLU A 385 23.29 -35.91 33.27
N TRP A 386 22.29 -36.39 32.50
CA TRP A 386 22.50 -37.31 31.41
C TRP A 386 23.36 -36.68 30.29
N VAL A 387 23.05 -35.46 29.88
CA VAL A 387 23.80 -34.69 28.86
C VAL A 387 25.26 -34.50 29.26
N LEU A 388 25.53 -34.10 30.50
CA LEU A 388 26.88 -33.90 31.00
C LEU A 388 27.66 -35.22 31.17
N ARG A 389 26.99 -36.27 31.60
CA ARG A 389 27.59 -37.60 31.74
C ARG A 389 27.98 -38.19 30.39
N TRP A 390 27.12 -38.05 29.37
CA TRP A 390 27.30 -38.57 28.04
C TRP A 390 27.67 -37.48 27.01
N LYS A 391 28.57 -36.55 27.40
CA LYS A 391 28.95 -35.38 26.59
C LYS A 391 29.36 -35.72 25.16
N LYS A 392 30.11 -36.83 24.94
CA LYS A 392 30.54 -37.25 23.59
C LYS A 392 29.36 -37.72 22.74
N LEU A 393 28.40 -38.44 23.35
CA LEU A 393 27.19 -38.90 22.68
C LEU A 393 26.29 -37.71 22.32
N THR A 394 26.14 -36.74 23.23
CA THR A 394 25.38 -35.54 22.99
C THR A 394 25.94 -34.72 21.82
N ILE A 395 27.27 -34.55 21.77
CA ILE A 395 27.93 -33.88 20.64
C ILE A 395 27.72 -34.66 19.33
N ALA A 396 27.89 -36.00 19.36
CA ALA A 396 27.68 -36.86 18.20
C ALA A 396 26.24 -36.75 17.68
N LEU A 397 25.26 -36.77 18.58
CA LEU A 397 23.86 -36.60 18.23
C LEU A 397 23.59 -35.22 17.59
N ALA A 398 24.15 -34.14 18.15
CA ALA A 398 24.03 -32.79 17.60
C ALA A 398 24.61 -32.70 16.17
N VAL A 399 25.77 -33.32 15.94
CA VAL A 399 26.40 -33.38 14.60
C VAL A 399 25.52 -34.20 13.63
N ILE A 400 24.95 -35.32 14.08
CA ILE A 400 24.03 -36.14 13.26
C ILE A 400 22.79 -35.32 12.88
N VAL A 401 22.18 -34.64 13.85
CA VAL A 401 21.01 -33.78 13.60
C VAL A 401 21.35 -32.69 12.58
N LEU A 402 22.52 -32.03 12.74
CA LEU A 402 22.99 -31.03 11.80
C LEU A 402 23.18 -31.61 10.37
N ALA A 403 23.81 -32.78 10.27
CA ALA A 403 24.02 -33.46 9.00
C ALA A 403 22.69 -33.88 8.32
N VAL A 404 21.75 -34.40 9.10
CA VAL A 404 20.42 -34.77 8.60
C VAL A 404 19.63 -33.54 8.17
N SER A 405 19.77 -32.41 8.87
CA SER A 405 19.10 -31.15 8.52
C SER A 405 19.60 -30.54 7.20
N ALA A 406 20.79 -30.92 6.75
CA ALA A 406 21.29 -30.50 5.44
C ALA A 406 20.42 -31.00 4.27
N TYR A 407 19.82 -32.21 4.41
CA TYR A 407 18.98 -32.80 3.37
C TYR A 407 17.70 -32.00 3.07
N PRO A 408 16.84 -31.68 4.05
CA PRO A 408 15.70 -30.78 3.78
C PRO A 408 16.15 -29.37 3.38
N ALA A 409 17.25 -28.85 3.95
CA ALA A 409 17.76 -27.51 3.59
C ALA A 409 18.13 -27.38 2.10
N MET A 410 18.74 -28.44 1.52
CA MET A 410 19.06 -28.46 0.07
C MET A 410 17.82 -28.60 -0.83
N ARG A 411 16.66 -28.96 -0.28
CA ARG A 411 15.41 -29.12 -1.02
C ARG A 411 14.43 -27.96 -0.82
N LEU A 412 14.78 -26.98 0.02
CA LEU A 412 14.00 -25.77 0.15
C LEU A 412 14.07 -24.98 -1.15
N GLY A 413 12.92 -24.60 -1.67
CA GLY A 413 12.83 -23.64 -2.77
C GLY A 413 13.30 -22.25 -2.33
N SER A 414 13.72 -21.42 -3.27
CA SER A 414 14.05 -20.03 -3.03
C SER A 414 13.00 -19.13 -3.68
N GLU A 415 12.46 -18.21 -2.93
CA GLU A 415 11.56 -17.17 -3.41
C GLU A 415 12.13 -15.79 -3.04
N PHE A 416 11.89 -14.79 -3.88
CA PHE A 416 12.35 -13.43 -3.60
C PHE A 416 11.57 -12.80 -2.43
N MET A 417 10.25 -12.96 -2.42
CA MET A 417 9.37 -12.46 -1.36
C MET A 417 8.29 -13.48 -0.99
N PRO A 418 7.94 -13.58 0.31
CA PRO A 418 6.79 -14.36 0.71
C PRO A 418 5.50 -13.73 0.16
N VAL A 419 4.45 -14.54 0.04
CA VAL A 419 3.12 -14.06 -0.37
C VAL A 419 2.58 -13.13 0.73
N LEU A 420 2.41 -11.85 0.39
CA LEU A 420 1.75 -10.87 1.26
C LEU A 420 0.25 -10.94 1.02
N ASN A 421 -0.55 -11.09 2.07
CA ASN A 421 -2.00 -10.94 1.95
C ASN A 421 -2.36 -9.46 2.00
N GLU A 422 -2.59 -8.88 0.82
CA GLU A 422 -2.95 -7.46 0.69
C GLU A 422 -4.46 -7.22 0.91
N GLY A 423 -5.28 -8.30 1.02
CA GLY A 423 -6.74 -8.21 1.08
C GLY A 423 -7.38 -7.74 -0.23
N THR A 424 -6.57 -7.59 -1.26
CA THR A 424 -6.95 -7.20 -2.62
C THR A 424 -6.15 -8.07 -3.58
N LEU A 425 -6.81 -8.65 -4.56
CA LEU A 425 -6.15 -9.41 -5.63
C LEU A 425 -6.02 -8.54 -6.87
N LEU A 426 -5.01 -8.83 -7.68
CA LEU A 426 -4.80 -8.25 -9.00
C LEU A 426 -4.80 -9.38 -10.02
N TYR A 427 -5.84 -9.43 -10.83
CA TYR A 427 -5.95 -10.36 -11.94
C TYR A 427 -5.47 -9.67 -13.22
N MET A 428 -4.50 -10.26 -13.89
CA MET A 428 -3.83 -9.69 -15.07
C MET A 428 -3.90 -10.67 -16.25
N PRO A 429 -5.08 -10.82 -16.89
CA PRO A 429 -5.21 -11.67 -18.06
C PRO A 429 -4.55 -11.05 -19.27
N SER A 430 -4.01 -11.90 -20.14
CA SER A 430 -3.50 -11.51 -21.44
C SER A 430 -4.28 -12.23 -22.54
N THR A 431 -4.64 -11.51 -23.59
CA THR A 431 -5.32 -12.04 -24.78
C THR A 431 -4.37 -12.06 -25.96
N LEU A 432 -4.86 -12.56 -27.11
CA LEU A 432 -4.09 -12.49 -28.35
C LEU A 432 -3.80 -11.04 -28.75
N PRO A 433 -2.64 -10.75 -29.31
CA PRO A 433 -2.28 -9.42 -29.81
C PRO A 433 -3.30 -8.89 -30.81
N SER A 434 -3.46 -7.56 -30.86
CA SER A 434 -4.35 -6.85 -31.79
C SER A 434 -5.85 -7.06 -31.55
N ILE A 435 -6.25 -7.35 -30.33
CA ILE A 435 -7.67 -7.37 -29.94
C ILE A 435 -8.30 -5.98 -30.17
N SER A 436 -9.54 -5.94 -30.68
CA SER A 436 -10.27 -4.68 -30.83
C SER A 436 -10.74 -4.14 -29.48
N VAL A 437 -10.89 -2.81 -29.39
CA VAL A 437 -11.40 -2.14 -28.18
C VAL A 437 -12.77 -2.71 -27.76
N THR A 438 -13.66 -2.97 -28.71
CA THR A 438 -14.99 -3.55 -28.46
C THR A 438 -14.88 -4.95 -27.86
N LYS A 439 -14.00 -5.80 -28.41
CA LYS A 439 -13.82 -7.15 -27.89
C LYS A 439 -13.13 -7.18 -26.53
N ALA A 440 -12.18 -6.28 -26.32
CA ALA A 440 -11.55 -6.11 -25.01
C ALA A 440 -12.57 -5.67 -23.95
N ALA A 441 -13.48 -4.75 -24.29
CA ALA A 441 -14.56 -4.33 -23.39
C ALA A 441 -15.53 -5.46 -23.04
N GLU A 442 -15.95 -6.26 -24.05
CA GLU A 442 -16.80 -7.43 -23.82
C GLU A 442 -16.14 -8.45 -22.88
N LEU A 443 -14.88 -8.77 -23.15
CA LEU A 443 -14.13 -9.73 -22.33
C LEU A 443 -13.96 -9.22 -20.91
N LEU A 444 -13.57 -7.96 -20.74
CA LEU A 444 -13.41 -7.35 -19.43
C LEU A 444 -14.72 -7.41 -18.63
N GLN A 445 -15.85 -7.06 -19.23
CA GLN A 445 -17.16 -7.13 -18.59
C GLN A 445 -17.56 -8.55 -18.19
N ILE A 446 -17.30 -9.55 -19.05
CA ILE A 446 -17.57 -10.96 -18.75
C ILE A 446 -16.72 -11.40 -17.56
N GLN A 447 -15.43 -11.09 -17.58
CA GLN A 447 -14.48 -11.43 -16.52
C GLN A 447 -14.89 -10.82 -15.18
N ASP A 448 -15.14 -9.52 -15.15
CA ASP A 448 -15.52 -8.81 -13.93
C ASP A 448 -16.86 -9.32 -13.37
N ARG A 449 -17.81 -9.65 -14.23
CA ARG A 449 -19.09 -10.26 -13.83
C ARG A 449 -18.89 -11.62 -13.17
N ILE A 450 -18.05 -12.48 -13.74
CA ILE A 450 -17.74 -13.80 -13.16
C ILE A 450 -17.09 -13.62 -11.81
N LEU A 451 -16.07 -12.76 -11.70
CA LEU A 451 -15.36 -12.50 -10.45
C LEU A 451 -16.27 -11.93 -9.36
N LYS A 452 -17.24 -11.09 -9.74
CA LYS A 452 -18.22 -10.52 -8.80
C LYS A 452 -19.20 -11.54 -8.24
N THR A 453 -19.35 -12.72 -8.84
CA THR A 453 -20.24 -13.78 -8.30
C THR A 453 -19.70 -14.47 -7.07
N PHE A 454 -18.41 -14.36 -6.77
CA PHE A 454 -17.81 -14.99 -5.60
C PHE A 454 -18.23 -14.26 -4.31
N PRO A 455 -18.72 -14.99 -3.30
CA PRO A 455 -19.22 -14.37 -2.06
C PRO A 455 -18.18 -13.55 -1.28
N GLU A 456 -16.91 -13.91 -1.43
CA GLU A 456 -15.77 -13.26 -0.80
C GLU A 456 -15.41 -11.92 -1.45
N VAL A 457 -15.95 -11.64 -2.63
CA VAL A 457 -15.63 -10.42 -3.39
C VAL A 457 -16.56 -9.28 -2.99
N GLU A 458 -15.98 -8.16 -2.62
CA GLU A 458 -16.68 -6.91 -2.32
C GLU A 458 -16.92 -6.08 -3.58
N SER A 459 -15.87 -5.84 -4.37
CA SER A 459 -15.96 -5.09 -5.62
C SER A 459 -14.90 -5.55 -6.61
N VAL A 460 -15.18 -5.36 -7.89
CA VAL A 460 -14.29 -5.69 -9.00
C VAL A 460 -14.17 -4.45 -9.87
N PHE A 461 -12.94 -4.00 -10.10
CA PHE A 461 -12.64 -2.89 -11.00
C PHE A 461 -11.62 -3.33 -12.03
N GLY A 462 -12.09 -3.52 -13.25
CA GLY A 462 -11.28 -3.92 -14.40
C GLY A 462 -10.88 -2.73 -15.25
N LYS A 463 -9.65 -2.78 -15.77
CA LYS A 463 -9.19 -1.89 -16.83
C LYS A 463 -8.45 -2.69 -17.90
N ALA A 464 -8.60 -2.31 -19.16
CA ALA A 464 -7.81 -2.84 -20.25
C ALA A 464 -7.23 -1.68 -21.08
N GLY A 465 -6.00 -1.83 -21.52
CA GLY A 465 -5.27 -0.77 -22.19
C GLY A 465 -4.77 0.31 -21.22
N ARG A 466 -4.35 1.41 -21.80
CA ARG A 466 -3.55 2.43 -21.14
C ARG A 466 -4.42 3.56 -20.59
N ALA A 467 -4.15 3.99 -19.36
CA ALA A 467 -4.65 5.25 -18.83
C ALA A 467 -4.06 6.45 -19.62
N ASN A 468 -4.74 7.59 -19.56
CA ASN A 468 -4.29 8.80 -20.26
C ASN A 468 -3.09 9.45 -19.53
N THR A 469 -1.95 8.77 -19.57
CA THR A 469 -0.66 9.19 -19.00
C THR A 469 0.49 8.63 -19.83
N ALA A 470 1.66 9.25 -19.74
CA ALA A 470 2.89 8.77 -20.37
C ALA A 470 3.52 7.57 -19.63
N THR A 471 3.12 7.34 -18.39
CA THR A 471 3.74 6.34 -17.50
C THR A 471 3.05 4.97 -17.49
N ASP A 472 1.90 4.83 -18.16
CA ASP A 472 1.17 3.56 -18.30
C ASP A 472 1.40 2.95 -19.69
N PRO A 473 2.23 1.89 -19.83
CA PRO A 473 2.52 1.28 -21.13
C PRO A 473 1.52 0.17 -21.51
N ALA A 474 0.46 -0.10 -20.73
CA ALA A 474 -0.39 -1.26 -20.89
C ALA A 474 -1.09 -1.28 -22.27
N PRO A 475 -0.91 -2.35 -23.07
CA PRO A 475 -1.64 -2.51 -24.33
C PRO A 475 -3.07 -3.05 -24.08
N LEU A 476 -3.94 -2.98 -25.08
CA LEU A 476 -5.33 -3.43 -24.96
C LEU A 476 -5.49 -4.94 -24.70
N GLU A 477 -4.54 -5.74 -25.14
CA GLU A 477 -4.50 -7.18 -24.89
C GLU A 477 -4.18 -7.56 -23.44
N MET A 478 -3.75 -6.61 -22.63
CA MET A 478 -3.43 -6.81 -21.23
C MET A 478 -4.45 -6.07 -20.36
N ALA A 479 -5.26 -6.82 -19.63
CA ALA A 479 -6.17 -6.24 -18.64
C ALA A 479 -5.54 -6.31 -17.24
N GLU A 480 -5.95 -5.40 -16.38
CA GLU A 480 -5.63 -5.36 -14.95
C GLU A 480 -6.96 -5.19 -14.20
N THR A 481 -7.34 -6.18 -13.43
CA THR A 481 -8.56 -6.15 -12.62
C THR A 481 -8.21 -6.19 -11.14
N VAL A 482 -8.60 -5.14 -10.43
CA VAL A 482 -8.48 -5.04 -8.98
C VAL A 482 -9.72 -5.68 -8.35
N ILE A 483 -9.51 -6.70 -7.51
CA ILE A 483 -10.56 -7.44 -6.82
C ILE A 483 -10.43 -7.15 -5.33
N ASN A 484 -11.31 -6.34 -4.79
CA ASN A 484 -11.36 -6.09 -3.36
C ASN A 484 -12.11 -7.23 -2.68
N LEU A 485 -11.49 -7.80 -1.64
CA LEU A 485 -12.06 -8.90 -0.89
C LEU A 485 -12.71 -8.38 0.40
N LYS A 486 -13.81 -9.03 0.79
CA LYS A 486 -14.43 -8.82 2.10
C LYS A 486 -13.50 -9.26 3.22
N PRO A 487 -13.72 -8.82 4.46
CA PRO A 487 -12.98 -9.34 5.61
C PRO A 487 -13.07 -10.86 5.71
N GLU A 488 -11.96 -11.54 6.04
CA GLU A 488 -11.88 -13.01 6.09
C GLU A 488 -12.95 -13.67 6.98
N LYS A 489 -13.46 -12.92 7.97
CA LYS A 489 -14.56 -13.38 8.85
C LYS A 489 -15.88 -13.63 8.11
N GLU A 490 -16.06 -13.01 6.95
CA GLU A 490 -17.25 -13.12 6.11
C GLU A 490 -17.09 -14.15 4.98
N TRP A 491 -15.91 -14.79 4.91
CA TRP A 491 -15.64 -15.80 3.91
C TRP A 491 -16.31 -17.14 4.23
N ARG A 492 -16.51 -17.95 3.20
CA ARG A 492 -16.98 -19.33 3.35
C ARG A 492 -16.05 -20.12 4.29
N SER A 493 -16.63 -20.95 5.12
CA SER A 493 -15.88 -21.75 6.11
C SER A 493 -14.78 -22.58 5.44
N GLY A 494 -13.53 -22.45 5.92
CA GLY A 494 -12.37 -23.16 5.40
C GLY A 494 -11.82 -22.64 4.07
N MET A 495 -12.32 -21.49 3.59
CA MET A 495 -11.76 -20.78 2.44
C MET A 495 -10.45 -20.11 2.82
N THR A 496 -9.46 -20.20 1.95
CA THR A 496 -8.18 -19.49 2.05
C THR A 496 -7.95 -18.70 0.77
N THR A 497 -7.05 -17.72 0.79
CA THR A 497 -6.72 -16.94 -0.41
C THR A 497 -6.29 -17.82 -1.57
N ASP A 498 -5.46 -18.85 -1.32
CA ASP A 498 -4.97 -19.75 -2.37
C ASP A 498 -6.11 -20.59 -2.97
N LYS A 499 -7.04 -21.08 -2.14
CA LYS A 499 -8.22 -21.81 -2.63
C LYS A 499 -9.14 -20.90 -3.43
N LEU A 500 -9.34 -19.68 -2.97
CA LEU A 500 -10.16 -18.69 -3.66
C LEU A 500 -9.57 -18.36 -5.03
N ILE A 501 -8.26 -18.12 -5.11
CA ILE A 501 -7.56 -17.90 -6.38
C ILE A 501 -7.72 -19.12 -7.30
N ALA A 502 -7.57 -20.34 -6.79
CA ALA A 502 -7.74 -21.55 -7.58
C ALA A 502 -9.17 -21.72 -8.13
N GLU A 503 -10.21 -21.43 -7.32
CA GLU A 503 -11.60 -21.45 -7.77
C GLU A 503 -11.87 -20.36 -8.82
N MET A 504 -11.34 -19.14 -8.60
CA MET A 504 -11.44 -18.04 -9.57
C MET A 504 -10.74 -18.40 -10.88
N ASP A 505 -9.52 -18.94 -10.82
CA ASP A 505 -8.76 -19.35 -12.00
C ASP A 505 -9.51 -20.41 -12.81
N GLN A 506 -10.12 -21.37 -12.14
CA GLN A 506 -10.96 -22.37 -12.80
C GLN A 506 -12.19 -21.75 -13.49
N ALA A 507 -12.85 -20.78 -12.85
CA ALA A 507 -13.99 -20.07 -13.42
C ALA A 507 -13.59 -19.15 -14.60
N MET A 508 -12.34 -18.71 -14.63
CA MET A 508 -11.78 -17.79 -15.62
C MET A 508 -11.08 -18.49 -16.80
N GLN A 509 -11.30 -19.79 -17.00
CA GLN A 509 -10.78 -20.55 -18.15
C GLN A 509 -11.54 -20.17 -19.44
N ILE A 510 -11.24 -18.97 -19.97
CA ILE A 510 -11.83 -18.43 -21.19
C ILE A 510 -10.92 -18.75 -22.39
N PRO A 511 -11.42 -19.33 -23.47
CA PRO A 511 -10.61 -19.64 -24.66
C PRO A 511 -9.88 -18.41 -25.20
N GLY A 512 -8.56 -18.51 -25.40
CA GLY A 512 -7.72 -17.43 -25.92
C GLY A 512 -7.30 -16.38 -24.88
N VAL A 513 -7.56 -16.63 -23.62
CA VAL A 513 -7.10 -15.80 -22.49
C VAL A 513 -6.10 -16.59 -21.65
N SER A 514 -4.97 -15.99 -21.32
CA SER A 514 -3.99 -16.52 -20.37
C SER A 514 -4.13 -15.79 -19.05
N ASN A 515 -4.39 -16.52 -17.97
CA ASN A 515 -4.60 -15.94 -16.64
C ASN A 515 -3.28 -15.71 -15.92
N ALA A 516 -3.18 -14.60 -15.21
CA ALA A 516 -2.11 -14.33 -14.24
C ALA A 516 -2.71 -13.69 -12.99
N TRP A 517 -2.34 -14.22 -11.83
CA TRP A 517 -2.81 -13.78 -10.53
C TRP A 517 -1.66 -13.25 -9.69
N THR A 518 -1.86 -12.08 -9.14
CA THR A 518 -0.89 -11.43 -8.25
C THR A 518 -1.62 -10.53 -7.25
N MET A 519 -0.88 -9.71 -6.56
CA MET A 519 -1.43 -8.65 -5.69
C MET A 519 -0.88 -7.30 -6.12
N PRO A 520 -1.60 -6.20 -5.86
CA PRO A 520 -1.26 -4.87 -6.38
C PRO A 520 0.15 -4.38 -6.05
N ILE A 521 0.65 -4.63 -4.84
CA ILE A 521 2.01 -4.24 -4.42
C ILE A 521 3.02 -5.27 -4.92
N LYS A 522 2.72 -6.56 -4.80
CA LYS A 522 3.59 -7.64 -5.28
C LYS A 522 3.93 -7.47 -6.75
N ALA A 523 2.95 -7.18 -7.60
CA ALA A 523 3.15 -6.92 -9.03
C ALA A 523 4.14 -5.77 -9.35
N ARG A 524 4.47 -4.94 -8.36
CA ARG A 524 5.39 -3.80 -8.50
C ARG A 524 6.75 -4.04 -7.87
N THR A 525 6.89 -5.10 -7.08
CA THR A 525 8.14 -5.45 -6.37
C THR A 525 8.84 -6.64 -7.01
N ASP A 526 8.13 -7.50 -7.71
CA ASP A 526 8.64 -8.57 -8.55
C ASP A 526 8.98 -8.04 -9.95
#